data_5ac9e592ceadfdb09442a36cf131909f
#
_entry.id   5ac9e592ceadfdb09442a36cf131909f
#
_cell.length_a   1.000
_cell.length_b   1.000
_cell.length_c   1.000
_cell.angle_alpha   90.00
_cell.angle_beta   90.00
_cell.angle_gamma   90.00
#
_symmetry.space_group_name_H-M   'P 1'
#
loop_
_entity.id
_entity.type
_entity.pdbx_description
1 polymer ?
#
loop_
_entity_poly.entity_id
_entity_poly.type
_entity_poly.pdbx_seq_one_letter_code
_entity_poly.pdbx_strand_id
1 'polypeptide(L)'
;MKTIFNWFGDDWRRVKNHCRTTDNKGFTEKDASDTFKKKLLISEHSPIRLLEFDWTWKGIFYWLSTEWSRHKFEKFISTQRDDRLIDETPRGKKPQDAPVNFDGYANMQNLIDAWRKRMCRMATPEARELAEDFKITLHETHPIESDVLVPNCIYRMGCPEFQTCGY
;
A
#
# COMPACT_ATOMS: atom_id res chain seq x y z
N MET A 1 12.35 0.01 9.99
CA MET A 1 11.43 1.15 9.66
C MET A 1 10.04 0.72 10.10
N LYS A 2 9.17 1.65 10.53
CA LYS A 2 7.88 1.28 11.12
C LYS A 2 6.73 2.01 10.43
N THR A 3 5.69 1.25 10.04
CA THR A 3 4.44 1.79 9.51
C THR A 3 3.54 2.27 10.66
N ILE A 4 2.95 3.44 10.50
CA ILE A 4 1.96 3.99 11.41
C ILE A 4 0.72 4.29 10.57
N PHE A 5 -0.39 3.57 10.81
CA PHE A 5 -1.65 3.90 10.18
C PHE A 5 -2.30 5.08 10.89
N ASN A 6 -2.72 6.07 10.11
CA ASN A 6 -3.39 7.28 10.59
C ASN A 6 -4.92 7.15 10.49
N TRP A 7 -5.41 6.47 9.44
CA TRP A 7 -6.83 6.32 9.19
C TRP A 7 -7.13 5.13 8.26
N PHE A 8 -8.34 4.56 8.43
CA PHE A 8 -8.91 3.51 7.61
C PHE A 8 -10.29 3.90 7.09
N GLY A 9 -10.52 3.78 5.79
CA GLY A 9 -11.83 3.85 5.15
C GLY A 9 -12.30 2.44 4.79
N ASP A 10 -12.71 1.67 5.78
CA ASP A 10 -12.98 0.23 5.68
C ASP A 10 -14.48 -0.14 5.68
N ASP A 11 -15.34 0.76 5.18
CA ASP A 11 -16.78 0.54 5.10
C ASP A 11 -17.16 -0.56 4.09
N TRP A 12 -17.08 -1.80 4.53
CA TRP A 12 -17.45 -2.97 3.73
C TRP A 12 -18.94 -3.06 3.39
N ARG A 13 -19.82 -2.42 4.15
CA ARG A 13 -21.24 -2.33 3.79
C ARG A 13 -21.43 -1.44 2.57
N ARG A 14 -20.73 -0.33 2.52
CA ARG A 14 -20.67 0.56 1.34
C ARG A 14 -20.15 -0.21 0.12
N VAL A 15 -19.03 -0.91 0.23
CA VAL A 15 -18.46 -1.74 -0.83
C VAL A 15 -19.48 -2.77 -1.34
N LYS A 16 -20.11 -3.52 -0.42
CA LYS A 16 -21.12 -4.52 -0.76
C LYS A 16 -22.31 -3.93 -1.48
N ASN A 17 -22.79 -2.76 -1.08
CA ASN A 17 -23.92 -2.10 -1.74
C ASN A 17 -23.58 -1.64 -3.15
N HIS A 18 -22.36 -1.19 -3.41
CA HIS A 18 -21.92 -0.89 -4.79
C HIS A 18 -21.85 -2.16 -5.66
N CYS A 19 -21.42 -3.30 -5.11
CA CYS A 19 -21.51 -4.58 -5.84
C CYS A 19 -22.98 -4.94 -6.16
N ARG A 20 -23.90 -4.71 -5.22
CA ARG A 20 -25.31 -4.97 -5.43
C ARG A 20 -25.93 -4.09 -6.49
N THR A 21 -25.51 -2.83 -6.58
CA THR A 21 -25.92 -1.91 -7.63
C THR A 21 -25.54 -2.44 -9.02
N THR A 22 -24.32 -2.97 -9.19
CA THR A 22 -23.88 -3.55 -10.47
C THR A 22 -24.67 -4.81 -10.86
N ASP A 23 -25.24 -5.50 -9.88
CA ASP A 23 -26.08 -6.70 -10.06
C ASP A 23 -27.59 -6.38 -10.14
N ASN A 24 -27.98 -5.11 -10.25
CA ASN A 24 -29.38 -4.65 -10.20
C ASN A 24 -30.14 -5.11 -8.94
N LYS A 25 -29.44 -5.23 -7.80
CA LYS A 25 -30.02 -5.60 -6.52
C LYS A 25 -30.20 -4.36 -5.64
N GLY A 26 -31.30 -4.32 -4.88
CA GLY A 26 -31.55 -3.24 -3.93
C GLY A 26 -30.52 -3.16 -2.80
N PHE A 27 -30.50 -2.03 -2.09
CA PHE A 27 -29.66 -1.77 -0.93
C PHE A 27 -29.86 -2.80 0.18
N THR A 28 -28.85 -3.04 1.00
CA THR A 28 -28.91 -3.93 2.17
C THR A 28 -28.18 -3.34 3.37
N GLU A 29 -28.75 -3.53 4.56
CA GLU A 29 -28.11 -3.20 5.84
C GLU A 29 -27.20 -4.33 6.37
N LYS A 30 -27.19 -5.50 5.71
CA LYS A 30 -26.39 -6.64 6.13
C LYS A 30 -24.92 -6.42 5.83
N ASP A 31 -24.08 -6.63 6.83
CA ASP A 31 -22.64 -6.55 6.69
C ASP A 31 -22.06 -7.53 5.67
N ALA A 32 -20.89 -7.23 5.15
CA ALA A 32 -20.17 -8.13 4.27
C ALA A 32 -19.56 -9.30 5.06
N SER A 33 -19.83 -10.54 4.64
CA SER A 33 -19.17 -11.70 5.24
C SER A 33 -17.70 -11.78 4.82
N ASP A 34 -16.87 -12.43 5.63
CA ASP A 34 -15.44 -12.62 5.32
C ASP A 34 -15.23 -13.38 4.00
N THR A 35 -16.09 -14.35 3.71
CA THR A 35 -16.07 -15.07 2.43
C THR A 35 -16.31 -14.12 1.25
N PHE A 36 -17.25 -13.18 1.39
CA PHE A 36 -17.53 -12.17 0.37
C PHE A 36 -16.32 -11.24 0.20
N LYS A 37 -15.76 -10.73 1.31
CA LYS A 37 -14.58 -9.84 1.31
C LYS A 37 -13.40 -10.51 0.59
N LYS A 38 -13.05 -11.74 0.99
CA LYS A 38 -11.94 -12.52 0.37
C LYS A 38 -12.15 -12.72 -1.13
N LYS A 39 -13.33 -13.14 -1.54
CA LYS A 39 -13.63 -13.34 -2.98
C LYS A 39 -13.52 -12.04 -3.77
N LEU A 40 -14.05 -10.94 -3.24
CA LEU A 40 -14.04 -9.64 -3.91
C LEU A 40 -12.62 -9.09 -4.07
N LEU A 41 -11.78 -9.22 -3.04
CA LEU A 41 -10.38 -8.80 -3.06
C LEU A 41 -9.54 -9.62 -4.04
N ILE A 42 -9.71 -10.95 -4.06
CA ILE A 42 -8.97 -11.84 -4.96
C ILE A 42 -9.36 -11.57 -6.43
N SER A 43 -10.64 -11.31 -6.69
CA SER A 43 -11.13 -11.03 -8.04
C SER A 43 -10.96 -9.55 -8.47
N GLU A 44 -10.52 -8.69 -7.57
CA GLU A 44 -10.22 -7.27 -7.82
C GLU A 44 -11.37 -6.50 -8.50
N HIS A 45 -12.61 -6.82 -8.14
CA HIS A 45 -13.75 -6.06 -8.64
C HIS A 45 -13.69 -4.60 -8.15
N SER A 46 -14.02 -3.68 -9.03
CA SER A 46 -13.84 -2.24 -8.84
C SER A 46 -14.35 -1.65 -7.51
N PRO A 47 -15.40 -2.17 -6.82
CA PRO A 47 -15.83 -1.61 -5.55
C PRO A 47 -14.79 -1.68 -4.41
N ILE A 48 -13.74 -2.53 -4.51
CA ILE A 48 -12.64 -2.51 -3.53
C ILE A 48 -11.88 -1.18 -3.49
N ARG A 49 -12.02 -0.34 -4.53
CA ARG A 49 -11.45 1.02 -4.57
C ARG A 49 -12.08 1.98 -3.57
N LEU A 50 -13.16 1.58 -2.92
CA LEU A 50 -13.79 2.33 -1.82
C LEU A 50 -13.17 2.04 -0.46
N LEU A 51 -12.29 1.05 -0.37
CA LEU A 51 -11.46 0.81 0.81
C LEU A 51 -10.21 1.67 0.69
N GLU A 52 -9.93 2.46 1.70
CA GLU A 52 -8.90 3.50 1.67
C GLU A 52 -8.03 3.42 2.93
N PHE A 53 -6.75 3.74 2.78
CA PHE A 53 -5.74 3.61 3.84
C PHE A 53 -4.83 4.83 3.83
N ASP A 54 -4.60 5.38 5.00
CA ASP A 54 -3.68 6.49 5.25
C ASP A 54 -2.62 6.06 6.26
N TRP A 55 -1.34 6.24 5.92
CA TRP A 55 -0.23 5.83 6.76
C TRP A 55 0.96 6.77 6.67
N THR A 56 1.82 6.70 7.69
CA THR A 56 3.09 7.42 7.77
C THR A 56 4.27 6.46 7.92
N TRP A 57 5.33 6.72 7.18
CA TRP A 57 6.68 6.20 7.41
C TRP A 57 7.59 7.35 7.83
N LYS A 58 8.21 7.26 9.03
CA LYS A 58 9.12 8.28 9.54
C LYS A 58 10.57 7.90 9.32
N GLY A 59 11.38 8.87 8.87
CA GLY A 59 12.82 8.71 8.75
C GLY A 59 13.27 7.68 7.72
N ILE A 60 12.50 7.44 6.67
CA ILE A 60 12.93 6.58 5.56
C ILE A 60 13.96 7.30 4.70
N PHE A 61 14.80 6.58 3.99
CA PHE A 61 15.77 7.17 3.08
C PHE A 61 15.10 7.94 1.94
N TYR A 62 15.66 9.08 1.57
CA TYR A 62 15.11 9.89 0.47
C TYR A 62 15.03 9.10 -0.85
N TRP A 63 16.07 8.34 -1.22
CA TRP A 63 16.03 7.50 -2.41
C TRP A 63 14.91 6.46 -2.37
N LEU A 64 14.61 5.92 -1.18
CA LEU A 64 13.53 4.96 -0.98
C LEU A 64 12.16 5.62 -1.17
N SER A 65 11.98 6.85 -0.68
CA SER A 65 10.76 7.62 -0.95
C SER A 65 10.55 7.86 -2.45
N THR A 66 11.62 8.07 -3.21
CA THR A 66 11.58 8.21 -4.67
C THR A 66 11.16 6.91 -5.35
N GLU A 67 11.62 5.77 -4.85
CA GLU A 67 11.22 4.45 -5.37
C GLU A 67 9.72 4.19 -5.16
N TRP A 68 9.18 4.53 -3.99
CA TRP A 68 7.76 4.42 -3.70
C TRP A 68 6.91 5.46 -4.45
N SER A 69 7.47 6.61 -4.81
CA SER A 69 6.76 7.66 -5.58
C SER A 69 6.32 7.23 -6.98
N ARG A 70 6.84 6.14 -7.52
CA ARG A 70 6.46 5.60 -8.83
C ARG A 70 5.09 4.90 -8.83
N HIS A 71 4.51 4.63 -7.66
CA HIS A 71 3.22 3.96 -7.55
C HIS A 71 2.06 4.95 -7.62
N LYS A 72 0.89 4.44 -8.03
CA LYS A 72 -0.34 5.24 -8.26
C LYS A 72 -1.11 5.41 -6.95
N PHE A 73 -0.58 6.17 -6.03
CA PHE A 73 -1.30 6.61 -4.83
C PHE A 73 -0.80 8.00 -4.41
N GLU A 74 -1.55 8.69 -3.57
CA GLU A 74 -1.15 10.01 -3.08
C GLU A 74 -0.03 9.89 -2.06
N LYS A 75 0.91 10.82 -2.10
CA LYS A 75 2.09 10.82 -1.23
C LYS A 75 2.53 12.24 -0.91
N PHE A 76 2.88 12.41 0.34
CA PHE A 76 3.37 13.68 0.89
C PHE A 76 4.72 13.41 1.55
N ILE A 77 5.78 13.96 0.97
CA ILE A 77 7.15 13.72 1.43
C ILE A 77 7.66 15.00 2.07
N SER A 78 8.30 14.89 3.24
CA SER A 78 8.84 16.04 3.93
C SER A 78 9.85 16.79 3.05
N THR A 79 9.77 18.12 3.10
CA THR A 79 10.62 18.97 2.27
C THR A 79 12.08 18.91 2.70
N GLN A 80 12.98 19.05 1.73
CA GLN A 80 14.41 19.27 1.95
C GLN A 80 14.81 20.72 1.61
N ARG A 81 13.87 21.67 1.56
CA ARG A 81 14.16 23.09 1.29
C ARG A 81 14.98 23.69 2.43
N ASP A 82 16.01 24.45 2.08
CA ASP A 82 16.96 25.03 3.04
C ASP A 82 16.29 25.95 4.08
N ASP A 83 15.20 26.64 3.70
CA ASP A 83 14.42 27.53 4.59
C ASP A 83 13.48 26.77 5.56
N ARG A 84 13.40 25.44 5.48
CA ARG A 84 12.53 24.59 6.30
C ARG A 84 13.24 23.38 6.89
N LEU A 85 14.56 23.34 6.81
CA LEU A 85 15.34 22.23 7.36
C LEU A 85 15.36 22.28 8.89
N ILE A 86 15.33 21.11 9.50
CA ILE A 86 15.53 20.92 10.94
C ILE A 86 17.02 20.96 11.28
N ASP A 87 17.87 20.57 10.33
CA ASP A 87 19.34 20.61 10.42
C ASP A 87 19.94 21.67 9.50
N GLU A 88 21.15 22.11 9.78
CA GLU A 88 21.85 23.17 9.04
C GLU A 88 22.49 22.68 7.73
N THR A 89 22.32 21.39 7.37
CA THR A 89 22.95 20.85 6.16
C THR A 89 22.21 21.33 4.91
N PRO A 90 22.86 22.13 4.04
CA PRO A 90 22.23 22.60 2.81
C PRO A 90 21.73 21.44 1.93
N ARG A 91 20.58 21.63 1.27
CA ARG A 91 19.95 20.62 0.38
C ARG A 91 20.95 19.99 -0.60
N GLY A 92 21.80 20.80 -1.23
CA GLY A 92 22.76 20.31 -2.22
C GLY A 92 23.91 19.46 -1.65
N LYS A 93 24.02 19.39 -0.33
CA LYS A 93 25.03 18.57 0.38
C LYS A 93 24.40 17.38 1.11
N LYS A 94 23.07 17.22 1.09
CA LYS A 94 22.41 16.07 1.72
C LYS A 94 22.70 14.80 0.92
N PRO A 95 23.09 13.71 1.60
CA PRO A 95 23.25 12.41 0.93
C PRO A 95 21.89 11.85 0.50
N GLN A 96 21.90 10.92 -0.43
CA GLN A 96 20.64 10.29 -0.91
C GLN A 96 19.93 9.45 0.15
N ASP A 97 20.64 9.00 1.17
CA ASP A 97 20.11 8.29 2.34
C ASP A 97 19.65 9.23 3.47
N ALA A 98 19.65 10.55 3.24
CA ALA A 98 19.11 11.51 4.20
C ALA A 98 17.66 11.13 4.58
N PRO A 99 17.30 11.16 5.89
CA PRO A 99 15.98 10.74 6.33
C PRO A 99 14.89 11.74 5.90
N VAL A 100 13.75 11.20 5.46
CA VAL A 100 12.54 11.96 5.16
C VAL A 100 11.32 11.26 5.78
N ASN A 101 10.28 12.02 6.07
CA ASN A 101 8.98 11.47 6.39
C ASN A 101 8.16 11.32 5.11
N PHE A 102 7.34 10.29 5.07
CA PHE A 102 6.53 9.94 3.92
C PHE A 102 5.13 9.56 4.40
N ASP A 103 4.13 10.33 4.01
CA ASP A 103 2.74 9.97 4.19
C ASP A 103 2.19 9.43 2.88
N GLY A 104 1.48 8.30 2.96
CA GLY A 104 0.83 7.67 1.83
C GLY A 104 -0.66 7.58 2.05
N TYR A 105 -1.42 7.83 0.97
CA TYR A 105 -2.87 7.61 0.93
C TYR A 105 -3.22 6.82 -0.32
N ALA A 106 -3.85 5.67 -0.14
CA ALA A 106 -4.16 4.75 -1.23
C ALA A 106 -5.51 4.06 -1.06
N ASN A 107 -6.17 3.74 -2.16
CA ASN A 107 -7.23 2.75 -2.14
C ASN A 107 -6.66 1.32 -2.24
N MET A 108 -7.49 0.32 -1.92
CA MET A 108 -7.06 -1.08 -1.88
C MET A 108 -6.48 -1.59 -3.21
N GLN A 109 -7.02 -1.19 -4.37
CA GLN A 109 -6.46 -1.58 -5.67
C GLN A 109 -5.03 -1.05 -5.85
N ASN A 110 -4.79 0.20 -5.48
CA ASN A 110 -3.46 0.81 -5.58
C ASN A 110 -2.45 0.15 -4.63
N LEU A 111 -2.89 -0.28 -3.44
CA LEU A 111 -2.07 -1.07 -2.53
C LEU A 111 -1.69 -2.42 -3.15
N ILE A 112 -2.67 -3.17 -3.65
CA ILE A 112 -2.43 -4.46 -4.32
C ILE A 112 -1.40 -4.29 -5.45
N ASP A 113 -1.58 -3.30 -6.32
CA ASP A 113 -0.67 -3.05 -7.46
C ASP A 113 0.76 -2.70 -7.01
N ALA A 114 0.91 -1.90 -5.95
CA ALA A 114 2.20 -1.50 -5.43
C ALA A 114 2.90 -2.67 -4.71
N TRP A 115 2.18 -3.38 -3.84
CA TRP A 115 2.73 -4.46 -3.02
C TRP A 115 3.17 -5.66 -3.87
N ARG A 116 2.47 -5.97 -4.97
CA ARG A 116 2.91 -6.97 -5.96
C ARG A 116 4.33 -6.75 -6.45
N LYS A 117 4.76 -5.51 -6.59
CA LYS A 117 6.11 -5.15 -7.03
C LYS A 117 7.08 -5.06 -5.85
N ARG A 118 6.67 -4.45 -4.74
CA ARG A 118 7.56 -4.16 -3.61
C ARG A 118 7.83 -5.35 -2.70
N MET A 119 6.96 -6.34 -2.67
CA MET A 119 7.20 -7.62 -1.99
C MET A 119 7.98 -8.63 -2.85
N CYS A 120 8.27 -8.32 -4.12
CA CYS A 120 9.11 -9.16 -4.97
C CYS A 120 10.55 -9.19 -4.43
N ARG A 121 11.21 -10.34 -4.42
CA ARG A 121 12.62 -10.46 -4.02
C ARG A 121 13.61 -9.68 -4.91
N MET A 122 13.17 -9.27 -6.12
CA MET A 122 13.94 -8.38 -7.00
C MET A 122 13.78 -6.89 -6.64
N ALA A 123 12.88 -6.53 -5.70
CA ALA A 123 12.88 -5.18 -5.14
C ALA A 123 14.07 -4.98 -4.19
N THR A 124 14.44 -3.72 -3.95
CA THR A 124 15.50 -3.42 -2.97
C THR A 124 15.11 -3.98 -1.59
N PRO A 125 16.08 -4.47 -0.80
CA PRO A 125 15.78 -5.03 0.53
C PRO A 125 14.97 -4.06 1.40
N GLU A 126 15.31 -2.79 1.38
CA GLU A 126 14.67 -1.74 2.18
C GLU A 126 13.22 -1.47 1.73
N ALA A 127 12.95 -1.48 0.41
CA ALA A 127 11.59 -1.34 -0.10
C ALA A 127 10.72 -2.54 0.28
N ARG A 128 11.30 -3.73 0.28
CA ARG A 128 10.62 -4.96 0.70
C ARG A 128 10.36 -4.95 2.20
N GLU A 129 11.34 -4.55 3.01
CA GLU A 129 11.17 -4.40 4.47
C GLU A 129 10.01 -3.48 4.83
N LEU A 130 9.89 -2.32 4.15
CA LEU A 130 8.75 -1.42 4.33
C LEU A 130 7.41 -2.07 3.92
N ALA A 131 7.40 -2.78 2.81
CA ALA A 131 6.20 -3.46 2.33
C ALA A 131 5.75 -4.58 3.29
N GLU A 132 6.70 -5.33 3.83
CA GLU A 132 6.46 -6.39 4.80
C GLU A 132 5.98 -5.83 6.14
N ASP A 133 6.62 -4.78 6.66
CA ASP A 133 6.21 -4.10 7.89
C ASP A 133 4.78 -3.52 7.78
N PHE A 134 4.47 -2.87 6.67
CA PHE A 134 3.11 -2.40 6.39
C PHE A 134 2.09 -3.55 6.41
N LYS A 135 2.39 -4.65 5.73
CA LYS A 135 1.50 -5.83 5.69
C LYS A 135 1.29 -6.41 7.07
N ILE A 136 2.34 -6.57 7.87
CA ILE A 136 2.27 -7.11 9.22
C ILE A 136 1.42 -6.19 10.10
N THR A 137 1.68 -4.89 10.07
CA THR A 137 0.92 -3.91 10.86
C THR A 137 -0.55 -3.85 10.43
N LEU A 138 -0.84 -3.92 9.13
CA LEU A 138 -2.21 -3.99 8.63
C LEU A 138 -2.93 -5.26 9.09
N HIS A 139 -2.22 -6.39 9.15
CA HIS A 139 -2.79 -7.68 9.53
C HIS A 139 -3.37 -7.68 10.96
N GLU A 140 -2.83 -6.87 11.85
CA GLU A 140 -3.30 -6.77 13.24
C GLU A 140 -4.77 -6.34 13.34
N THR A 141 -5.24 -5.52 12.38
CA THR A 141 -6.60 -4.96 12.38
C THR A 141 -7.42 -5.36 11.15
N HIS A 142 -6.77 -5.58 10.02
CA HIS A 142 -7.39 -5.87 8.71
C HIS A 142 -6.77 -7.11 8.06
N PRO A 143 -6.90 -8.30 8.68
CA PRO A 143 -6.24 -9.52 8.20
C PRO A 143 -6.66 -9.92 6.78
N ILE A 144 -7.92 -9.72 6.41
CA ILE A 144 -8.44 -10.10 5.08
C ILE A 144 -7.85 -9.23 3.99
N GLU A 145 -7.71 -7.92 4.22
CA GLU A 145 -7.12 -6.96 3.31
C GLU A 145 -5.61 -7.19 3.18
N SER A 146 -4.93 -7.49 4.27
CA SER A 146 -3.50 -7.78 4.28
C SER A 146 -3.14 -9.06 3.53
N ASP A 147 -4.02 -10.08 3.56
CA ASP A 147 -3.77 -11.38 2.92
C ASP A 147 -3.56 -11.29 1.41
N VAL A 148 -4.15 -10.29 0.73
CA VAL A 148 -3.99 -10.10 -0.71
C VAL A 148 -2.78 -9.23 -1.09
N LEU A 149 -2.07 -8.68 -0.12
CA LEU A 149 -0.81 -7.99 -0.34
C LEU A 149 0.32 -9.02 -0.47
N VAL A 150 0.50 -9.55 -1.66
CA VAL A 150 1.46 -10.62 -1.99
C VAL A 150 2.30 -10.24 -3.21
N PRO A 151 3.51 -10.82 -3.37
CA PRO A 151 4.29 -10.62 -4.59
C PRO A 151 3.57 -11.16 -5.82
N ASN A 152 3.86 -10.58 -6.97
CA ASN A 152 3.17 -10.88 -8.22
C ASN A 152 3.25 -12.35 -8.63
N CYS A 153 4.33 -13.04 -8.28
CA CYS A 153 4.49 -14.47 -8.57
C CYS A 153 3.49 -15.35 -7.81
N ILE A 154 3.14 -14.98 -6.57
CA ILE A 154 2.10 -15.68 -5.79
C ILE A 154 0.73 -15.44 -6.42
N TYR A 155 0.42 -14.20 -6.75
CA TYR A 155 -0.86 -13.84 -7.37
C TYR A 155 -1.07 -14.54 -8.72
N ARG A 156 -0.01 -14.62 -9.57
CA ARG A 156 -0.08 -15.17 -10.92
C ARG A 156 0.24 -16.66 -11.01
N MET A 157 0.56 -17.30 -9.88
CA MET A 157 1.04 -18.71 -9.85
C MET A 157 2.28 -18.93 -10.72
N GLY A 158 3.12 -17.91 -10.89
CA GLY A 158 4.34 -17.94 -11.66
C GLY A 158 5.02 -16.57 -11.74
N CYS A 159 6.33 -16.55 -12.01
CA CYS A 159 7.11 -15.34 -12.07
C CYS A 159 6.88 -14.58 -13.39
N PRO A 160 6.38 -13.32 -13.36
CA PRO A 160 6.22 -12.50 -14.57
C PRO A 160 7.41 -11.60 -14.87
N GLU A 161 8.48 -11.64 -14.06
CA GLU A 161 9.63 -10.76 -14.22
C GLU A 161 10.56 -11.28 -15.33
N PHE A 162 11.29 -10.38 -15.99
CA PHE A 162 12.26 -10.74 -17.03
C PHE A 162 13.33 -11.68 -16.50
N GLN A 163 13.70 -11.54 -15.23
CA GLN A 163 14.67 -12.36 -14.55
C GLN A 163 14.02 -12.94 -13.28
N THR A 164 13.93 -14.25 -13.20
CA THR A 164 13.37 -14.90 -12.01
C THR A 164 14.37 -14.88 -10.85
N CYS A 165 13.87 -14.71 -9.63
CA CYS A 165 14.68 -14.84 -8.41
C CYS A 165 14.74 -16.28 -7.88
N GLY A 166 14.10 -17.24 -8.55
CA GLY A 166 14.08 -18.65 -8.13
C GLY A 166 13.20 -18.95 -6.90
N TYR A 167 12.25 -18.05 -6.58
CA TYR A 167 11.31 -18.22 -5.46
C TYR A 167 10.25 -19.27 -5.80
#